data_701056c07454730fdbc09d8dff064832
#
_entry.id   701056c07454730fdbc09d8dff064832
#
_cell.length_a   1.000
_cell.length_b   1.000
_cell.length_c   1.000
_cell.angle_alpha   90.00
_cell.angle_beta   90.00
_cell.angle_gamma   90.00
#
_symmetry.space_group_name_H-M   'P 1'
#
loop_
_entity.id
_entity.type
_entity.pdbx_description
1 polymer ?
#
loop_
_entity_poly.entity_id
_entity_poly.type
_entity_poly.pdbx_seq_one_letter_code
_entity_poly.pdbx_strand_id
1 'polypeptide(L)'
;MRSLGLFLALGLGLSLTGNAQARDLFEGRFTTTDPISGVTQSASAGRNNVLDFADLFTDAGLKSTLSGYTPISAATASVSLRGVPATLSYAANSPVLRLQIPSIGIDRSFNGATRDQSQDLAVEWLRGGGGAELTRFLKEAVATTPVDPVAGNPNSLMSQMGASDFNVATGGGFTAGGRSDVAGGGRFDLGARFGRYTADGFDTNVYTLPLGYSYGLNNGMRLIIDAPLTLLSTSGAQSYSGSVGVGLRIPISVNLPESLSWALIPMMRAGGVGSVELGAVGGLWSASLTSALDWRAREGTTFTLANMASRLETMSVTISDFGISYDLTNYMFRNGLIATQRLGELAGRQVSGSLFAVDTRFTGDDLYVKAYQEYGGYLTFGDPVTVAGMRVPIRLGATFTQGDNGYRGFSANLGFTF
;
A
#
# COMPACT_ATOMS: atom_id res chain seq x y z
N MET A 1 -39.77 11.80 24.75
CA MET A 1 -39.27 12.77 23.80
C MET A 1 -38.29 13.71 24.46
N ARG A 2 -37.00 13.48 24.32
CA ARG A 2 -35.80 14.30 24.65
C ARG A 2 -34.66 13.37 25.02
N SER A 3 -33.93 12.87 24.00
CA SER A 3 -32.51 12.41 24.11
C SER A 3 -32.01 11.80 22.77
N LEU A 4 -32.28 12.50 21.65
CA LEU A 4 -31.82 12.09 20.31
C LEU A 4 -30.91 13.14 19.68
N GLY A 5 -30.06 13.77 20.45
CA GLY A 5 -29.30 14.95 20.02
C GLY A 5 -27.80 14.92 20.29
N LEU A 6 -27.16 13.77 20.60
CA LEU A 6 -25.75 13.79 21.05
C LEU A 6 -24.81 12.80 20.36
N PHE A 7 -25.15 12.18 19.25
CA PHE A 7 -24.26 11.23 18.56
C PHE A 7 -23.93 11.54 17.10
N LEU A 8 -24.28 12.74 16.62
CA LEU A 8 -23.96 13.16 15.23
C LEU A 8 -22.87 14.24 15.13
N ALA A 9 -22.10 14.50 16.17
CA ALA A 9 -21.11 15.59 16.21
C ALA A 9 -19.66 15.09 16.44
N LEU A 10 -19.34 13.83 16.18
CA LEU A 10 -17.96 13.28 16.31
C LEU A 10 -17.33 12.92 14.97
N GLY A 11 -17.81 13.44 13.90
CA GLY A 11 -17.24 13.24 12.57
C GLY A 11 -16.99 14.55 11.88
N LEU A 12 -15.86 15.22 12.06
CA LEU A 12 -15.28 16.27 11.22
C LEU A 12 -14.69 17.41 12.07
N GLY A 13 -13.49 17.15 12.59
CA GLY A 13 -12.79 18.19 13.37
C GLY A 13 -11.33 17.87 13.65
N LEU A 14 -10.69 16.98 12.89
CA LEU A 14 -9.24 16.85 12.86
C LEU A 14 -8.70 17.49 11.58
N SER A 15 -8.86 18.81 11.49
CA SER A 15 -7.95 19.60 10.66
C SER A 15 -6.58 19.55 11.33
N LEU A 16 -5.77 18.60 10.94
CA LEU A 16 -4.32 18.66 11.13
C LEU A 16 -3.82 19.80 10.24
N THR A 17 -3.94 21.04 10.74
CA THR A 17 -3.31 22.22 10.15
C THR A 17 -1.84 22.21 10.51
N GLY A 18 -1.09 21.34 9.87
CA GLY A 18 0.32 21.51 9.63
C GLY A 18 0.44 21.66 8.12
N ASN A 19 0.57 22.89 7.62
CA ASN A 19 1.03 23.16 6.26
C ASN A 19 2.53 22.79 6.14
N ALA A 20 2.90 21.55 6.41
CA ALA A 20 4.10 20.99 5.84
C ALA A 20 3.77 20.78 4.36
N GLN A 21 4.38 21.53 3.49
CA GLN A 21 4.29 21.30 2.04
C GLN A 21 4.75 19.86 1.80
N ALA A 22 3.89 19.05 1.17
CA ALA A 22 4.20 17.66 0.89
C ALA A 22 5.53 17.61 0.10
N ARG A 23 6.43 16.72 0.50
CA ARG A 23 7.72 16.51 -0.14
C ARG A 23 7.52 15.99 -1.56
N ASP A 24 8.28 16.54 -2.52
CA ASP A 24 8.30 16.01 -3.88
C ASP A 24 8.93 14.61 -3.93
N LEU A 25 8.43 13.75 -4.81
CA LEU A 25 8.91 12.37 -4.99
C LEU A 25 10.31 12.31 -5.60
N PHE A 26 10.60 13.28 -6.46
CA PHE A 26 11.87 13.48 -7.11
C PHE A 26 12.29 14.93 -6.87
N GLU A 27 13.37 15.14 -6.15
CA GLU A 27 13.86 16.48 -5.83
C GLU A 27 15.38 16.55 -6.00
N GLY A 28 15.89 17.72 -6.30
CA GLY A 28 17.32 17.89 -6.47
C GLY A 28 17.78 19.31 -6.32
N ARG A 29 19.04 19.44 -5.91
CA ARG A 29 19.80 20.68 -5.96
C ARG A 29 20.75 20.61 -7.15
N PHE A 30 20.50 21.45 -8.13
CA PHE A 30 21.25 21.58 -9.37
C PHE A 30 22.31 22.66 -9.22
N THR A 31 23.49 22.40 -9.72
CA THR A 31 24.63 23.35 -9.72
C THR A 31 25.28 23.33 -11.09
N THR A 32 25.54 24.50 -11.66
CA THR A 32 26.32 24.64 -12.89
C THR A 32 27.51 25.55 -12.68
N THR A 33 28.59 25.26 -13.40
CA THR A 33 29.78 26.13 -13.45
C THR A 33 30.11 26.41 -14.90
N ASP A 34 30.07 27.67 -15.27
CA ASP A 34 30.46 28.11 -16.61
C ASP A 34 31.99 27.96 -16.78
N PRO A 35 32.46 27.19 -17.81
CA PRO A 35 33.89 26.90 -17.95
C PRO A 35 34.74 28.10 -18.43
N ILE A 36 34.11 29.18 -18.91
CA ILE A 36 34.77 30.36 -19.40
C ILE A 36 34.91 31.40 -18.29
N SER A 37 33.80 31.72 -17.60
CA SER A 37 33.79 32.74 -16.54
C SER A 37 34.11 32.21 -15.16
N GLY A 38 34.03 30.89 -14.93
CA GLY A 38 34.15 30.23 -13.63
C GLY A 38 32.98 30.50 -12.67
N VAL A 39 31.93 31.17 -13.15
CA VAL A 39 30.76 31.49 -12.30
C VAL A 39 29.95 30.22 -12.00
N THR A 40 29.67 30.00 -10.72
CA THR A 40 28.85 28.88 -10.23
C THR A 40 27.48 29.38 -9.80
N GLN A 41 26.43 28.67 -10.23
CA GLN A 41 25.04 28.92 -9.84
C GLN A 41 24.41 27.64 -9.32
N SER A 42 23.47 27.77 -8.39
CA SER A 42 22.69 26.64 -7.84
C SER A 42 21.21 27.00 -7.75
N ALA A 43 20.36 26.02 -8.02
CA ALA A 43 18.91 26.09 -7.82
C ALA A 43 18.38 24.75 -7.36
N SER A 44 17.21 24.74 -6.71
CA SER A 44 16.51 23.50 -6.36
C SER A 44 15.27 23.35 -7.24
N ALA A 45 14.97 22.12 -7.64
CA ALA A 45 13.75 21.77 -8.37
C ALA A 45 13.24 20.39 -7.92
N GLY A 46 11.92 20.21 -7.92
CA GLY A 46 11.27 18.95 -7.61
C GLY A 46 10.13 18.63 -8.58
N ARG A 47 9.78 17.37 -8.69
CA ARG A 47 8.68 16.84 -9.51
C ARG A 47 8.06 15.62 -8.84
N ASN A 48 6.81 15.35 -9.15
CA ASN A 48 6.09 14.14 -8.69
C ASN A 48 5.89 13.10 -9.80
N ASN A 49 6.57 13.28 -10.93
CA ASN A 49 6.61 12.38 -12.07
C ASN A 49 8.07 12.16 -12.46
N VAL A 50 8.47 10.89 -12.64
CA VAL A 50 9.85 10.51 -12.95
C VAL A 50 10.31 11.03 -14.31
N LEU A 51 9.43 11.09 -15.30
CA LEU A 51 9.77 11.59 -16.65
C LEU A 51 9.96 13.11 -16.64
N ASP A 52 9.03 13.84 -15.97
CA ASP A 52 9.15 15.29 -15.80
C ASP A 52 10.41 15.68 -15.03
N PHE A 53 10.84 14.81 -14.09
CA PHE A 53 12.09 15.01 -13.37
C PHE A 53 13.31 14.73 -14.25
N ALA A 54 13.25 13.66 -15.06
CA ALA A 54 14.31 13.35 -16.02
C ALA A 54 14.51 14.47 -17.05
N ASP A 55 13.44 15.16 -17.47
CA ASP A 55 13.50 16.28 -18.41
C ASP A 55 14.27 17.49 -17.86
N LEU A 56 14.46 17.60 -16.55
CA LEU A 56 15.33 18.62 -15.95
C LEU A 56 16.82 18.45 -16.32
N PHE A 57 17.22 17.27 -16.82
CA PHE A 57 18.58 16.94 -17.24
C PHE A 57 18.83 17.11 -18.76
N THR A 58 17.84 17.54 -19.53
CA THR A 58 18.02 18.00 -20.89
C THR A 58 18.71 19.38 -20.92
N ASP A 59 19.26 19.79 -22.07
CA ASP A 59 19.80 21.14 -22.24
C ASP A 59 18.75 22.23 -21.95
N ALA A 60 17.51 22.04 -22.38
CA ALA A 60 16.41 22.95 -22.11
C ALA A 60 16.03 22.96 -20.63
N GLY A 61 15.96 21.80 -19.98
CA GLY A 61 15.64 21.64 -18.57
C GLY A 61 16.68 22.29 -17.66
N LEU A 62 17.96 22.03 -17.89
CA LEU A 62 19.07 22.66 -17.16
C LEU A 62 19.06 24.17 -17.33
N LYS A 63 18.82 24.69 -18.56
CA LYS A 63 18.75 26.13 -18.81
C LYS A 63 17.55 26.79 -18.13
N SER A 64 16.42 26.09 -18.03
CA SER A 64 15.24 26.59 -17.33
C SER A 64 15.44 26.67 -15.83
N THR A 65 16.23 25.74 -15.27
CA THR A 65 16.51 25.64 -13.84
C THR A 65 17.68 26.58 -13.44
N LEU A 66 18.67 26.75 -14.30
CA LEU A 66 19.93 27.46 -14.03
C LEU A 66 20.17 28.51 -15.12
N SER A 67 19.89 29.77 -14.85
CA SER A 67 19.94 30.86 -15.86
C SER A 67 21.34 31.06 -16.50
N GLY A 68 22.41 30.72 -15.80
CA GLY A 68 23.80 30.78 -16.29
C GLY A 68 24.29 29.50 -16.99
N TYR A 69 23.41 28.51 -17.17
CA TYR A 69 23.79 27.28 -17.83
C TYR A 69 23.95 27.47 -19.35
N THR A 70 24.99 26.83 -19.88
CA THR A 70 25.23 26.68 -21.32
C THR A 70 25.53 25.20 -21.63
N PRO A 71 25.36 24.73 -22.88
CA PRO A 71 25.61 23.32 -23.25
C PRO A 71 27.05 22.83 -22.98
N ILE A 72 28.01 23.74 -22.83
CA ILE A 72 29.41 23.43 -22.49
C ILE A 72 29.71 23.49 -20.99
N SER A 73 28.76 23.98 -20.16
CA SER A 73 28.93 24.09 -18.70
C SER A 73 29.00 22.71 -18.06
N ALA A 74 29.80 22.59 -16.98
CA ALA A 74 29.62 21.46 -16.05
C ALA A 74 28.28 21.62 -15.33
N ALA A 75 27.55 20.53 -15.16
CA ALA A 75 26.31 20.51 -14.38
C ALA A 75 26.30 19.30 -13.44
N THR A 76 25.94 19.51 -12.18
CA THR A 76 25.82 18.46 -11.18
C THR A 76 24.53 18.66 -10.40
N ALA A 77 23.80 17.58 -10.17
CA ALA A 77 22.62 17.57 -9.32
C ALA A 77 22.78 16.52 -8.21
N SER A 78 22.66 16.96 -6.97
CA SER A 78 22.44 16.06 -5.83
C SER A 78 20.94 15.86 -5.71
N VAL A 79 20.47 14.63 -5.92
CA VAL A 79 19.06 14.32 -6.08
C VAL A 79 18.58 13.29 -5.06
N SER A 80 17.29 13.31 -4.79
CA SER A 80 16.55 12.27 -4.09
C SER A 80 15.57 11.63 -5.10
N LEU A 81 15.80 10.38 -5.46
CA LEU A 81 14.95 9.60 -6.36
C LEU A 81 14.01 8.75 -5.53
N ARG A 82 12.77 9.20 -5.31
CA ARG A 82 11.80 8.57 -4.42
C ARG A 82 12.35 8.36 -2.98
N GLY A 83 13.22 9.26 -2.51
CA GLY A 83 13.89 9.18 -1.22
C GLY A 83 15.30 8.58 -1.26
N VAL A 84 15.71 7.89 -2.33
CA VAL A 84 17.06 7.33 -2.49
C VAL A 84 18.02 8.43 -2.95
N PRO A 85 19.09 8.74 -2.17
CA PRO A 85 20.07 9.77 -2.57
C PRO A 85 20.90 9.31 -3.77
N ALA A 86 21.03 10.21 -4.76
CA ALA A 86 21.84 9.97 -5.95
C ALA A 86 22.52 11.27 -6.42
N THR A 87 23.50 11.14 -7.31
CA THR A 87 24.12 12.26 -8.00
C THR A 87 24.05 12.02 -9.50
N LEU A 88 23.58 13.03 -10.25
CA LEU A 88 23.66 13.06 -11.70
C LEU A 88 24.59 14.20 -12.12
N SER A 89 25.43 13.98 -13.13
CA SER A 89 26.39 15.00 -13.55
C SER A 89 26.76 14.92 -15.02
N TYR A 90 27.00 16.12 -15.60
CA TYR A 90 27.70 16.31 -16.87
C TYR A 90 29.03 17.02 -16.61
N ALA A 91 30.10 16.49 -17.14
CA ALA A 91 31.37 17.21 -17.15
C ALA A 91 31.32 18.40 -18.14
N ALA A 92 32.21 19.40 -17.96
CA ALA A 92 32.35 20.49 -18.91
C ALA A 92 32.71 19.95 -20.30
N ASN A 93 32.10 20.50 -21.35
CA ASN A 93 32.28 20.09 -22.74
C ASN A 93 31.97 18.60 -23.02
N SER A 94 31.12 17.97 -22.20
CA SER A 94 30.75 16.55 -22.35
C SER A 94 29.24 16.38 -22.46
N PRO A 95 28.75 15.52 -23.38
CA PRO A 95 27.36 15.12 -23.43
C PRO A 95 27.05 13.98 -22.47
N VAL A 96 28.04 13.33 -21.86
CA VAL A 96 27.87 12.10 -21.06
C VAL A 96 27.22 12.41 -19.72
N LEU A 97 26.03 11.80 -19.48
CA LEU A 97 25.36 11.83 -18.19
C LEU A 97 25.89 10.71 -17.29
N ARG A 98 26.37 11.03 -16.12
CA ARG A 98 26.80 10.07 -15.11
C ARG A 98 25.81 10.02 -13.96
N LEU A 99 25.32 8.83 -13.62
CA LEU A 99 24.48 8.54 -12.46
C LEU A 99 25.30 7.78 -11.41
N GLN A 100 25.30 8.26 -10.17
CA GLN A 100 25.93 7.62 -9.04
C GLN A 100 24.93 7.44 -7.90
N ILE A 101 24.80 6.20 -7.38
CA ILE A 101 24.01 5.87 -6.19
C ILE A 101 24.94 5.08 -5.25
N PRO A 102 25.68 5.79 -4.37
CA PRO A 102 26.74 5.16 -3.58
C PRO A 102 26.25 4.07 -2.62
N SER A 103 25.04 4.23 -2.04
CA SER A 103 24.47 3.24 -1.09
C SER A 103 24.39 1.83 -1.66
N ILE A 104 24.24 1.70 -2.99
CA ILE A 104 24.10 0.41 -3.68
C ILE A 104 25.19 0.15 -4.74
N GLY A 105 26.22 1.00 -4.75
CA GLY A 105 27.38 0.85 -5.64
C GLY A 105 27.05 1.01 -7.13
N ILE A 106 26.06 1.82 -7.50
CA ILE A 106 25.78 2.16 -8.90
C ILE A 106 26.63 3.36 -9.28
N ASP A 107 27.38 3.22 -10.38
CA ASP A 107 28.12 4.28 -11.07
C ASP A 107 28.02 4.03 -12.57
N ARG A 108 27.04 4.69 -13.20
CA ARG A 108 26.67 4.45 -14.60
C ARG A 108 26.84 5.70 -15.44
N SER A 109 27.42 5.54 -16.65
CA SER A 109 27.51 6.60 -17.65
C SER A 109 26.59 6.29 -18.84
N PHE A 110 25.85 7.30 -19.28
CA PHE A 110 24.99 7.27 -20.46
C PHE A 110 25.64 8.12 -21.54
N ASN A 111 26.04 7.48 -22.64
CA ASN A 111 26.92 8.05 -23.67
C ASN A 111 26.13 8.37 -24.94
N GLY A 112 25.33 9.43 -24.94
CA GLY A 112 24.68 9.99 -26.13
C GLY A 112 25.60 10.94 -26.90
N ALA A 113 25.26 11.26 -28.13
CA ALA A 113 25.96 12.29 -28.91
C ALA A 113 25.64 13.72 -28.45
N THR A 114 24.49 13.89 -27.75
CA THR A 114 24.06 15.13 -27.11
C THR A 114 23.66 14.83 -25.66
N ARG A 115 23.50 15.86 -24.82
CA ARG A 115 22.98 15.70 -23.43
C ARG A 115 21.57 15.15 -23.41
N ASP A 116 20.72 15.58 -24.35
CA ASP A 116 19.34 15.08 -24.49
C ASP A 116 19.34 13.59 -24.81
N GLN A 117 20.20 13.11 -25.73
CA GLN A 117 20.32 11.67 -25.99
C GLN A 117 20.88 10.88 -24.80
N SER A 118 21.77 11.48 -24.00
CA SER A 118 22.25 10.82 -22.77
C SER A 118 21.15 10.71 -21.72
N GLN A 119 20.28 11.71 -21.63
CA GLN A 119 19.10 11.69 -20.79
C GLN A 119 18.08 10.63 -21.28
N ASP A 120 17.84 10.52 -22.59
CA ASP A 120 16.98 9.46 -23.15
C ASP A 120 17.47 8.04 -22.77
N LEU A 121 18.80 7.80 -22.84
CA LEU A 121 19.40 6.54 -22.41
C LEU A 121 19.20 6.28 -20.91
N ALA A 122 19.22 7.32 -20.07
CA ALA A 122 18.94 7.18 -18.65
C ALA A 122 17.46 6.85 -18.40
N VAL A 123 16.54 7.43 -19.16
CA VAL A 123 15.11 7.08 -19.11
C VAL A 123 14.88 5.63 -19.56
N GLU A 124 15.54 5.17 -20.61
CA GLU A 124 15.48 3.76 -21.04
C GLU A 124 15.96 2.81 -19.96
N TRP A 125 17.06 3.16 -19.24
CA TRP A 125 17.56 2.40 -18.11
C TRP A 125 16.50 2.30 -17.00
N LEU A 126 15.81 3.38 -16.66
CA LEU A 126 14.72 3.40 -15.66
C LEU A 126 13.50 2.58 -16.09
N ARG A 127 13.23 2.49 -17.40
CA ARG A 127 12.09 1.71 -17.94
C ARG A 127 12.33 0.20 -17.97
N GLY A 128 13.50 -0.27 -17.53
CA GLY A 128 13.82 -1.70 -17.42
C GLY A 128 15.14 -2.11 -18.06
N GLY A 129 15.77 -1.25 -18.89
CA GLY A 129 17.08 -1.49 -19.47
C GLY A 129 18.23 -1.60 -18.45
N GLY A 130 17.96 -1.21 -17.19
CA GLY A 130 18.91 -1.28 -16.10
C GLY A 130 19.20 -2.69 -15.55
N GLY A 131 18.34 -3.67 -15.82
CA GLY A 131 18.54 -5.05 -15.40
C GLY A 131 18.83 -5.18 -13.89
N ALA A 132 19.93 -5.86 -13.52
CA ALA A 132 20.30 -6.07 -12.12
C ALA A 132 20.59 -4.77 -11.33
N GLU A 133 21.03 -3.70 -11.99
CA GLU A 133 21.25 -2.40 -11.35
C GLU A 133 19.91 -1.77 -10.96
N LEU A 134 18.91 -1.84 -11.84
CA LEU A 134 17.56 -1.37 -11.57
C LEU A 134 16.93 -2.19 -10.42
N THR A 135 17.09 -3.52 -10.42
CA THR A 135 16.63 -4.36 -9.30
C THR A 135 17.24 -3.91 -7.97
N ARG A 136 18.55 -3.62 -7.91
CA ARG A 136 19.19 -3.10 -6.69
C ARG A 136 18.62 -1.74 -6.27
N PHE A 137 18.37 -0.85 -7.23
CA PHE A 137 17.73 0.44 -6.95
C PHE A 137 16.32 0.27 -6.38
N LEU A 138 15.50 -0.62 -6.94
CA LEU A 138 14.13 -0.88 -6.48
C LEU A 138 14.13 -1.51 -5.07
N LYS A 139 15.05 -2.45 -4.77
CA LYS A 139 15.22 -3.00 -3.41
C LYS A 139 15.59 -1.90 -2.40
N GLU A 140 16.54 -1.03 -2.75
CA GLU A 140 16.93 0.10 -1.90
C GLU A 140 15.76 1.08 -1.66
N ALA A 141 14.99 1.40 -2.69
CA ALA A 141 13.82 2.27 -2.56
C ALA A 141 12.78 1.67 -1.61
N VAL A 142 12.51 0.37 -1.68
CA VAL A 142 11.60 -0.34 -0.76
C VAL A 142 12.11 -0.31 0.68
N ALA A 143 13.43 -0.41 0.89
CA ALA A 143 14.04 -0.45 2.20
C ALA A 143 14.13 0.93 2.88
N THR A 144 14.27 2.00 2.09
CA THR A 144 14.63 3.32 2.59
C THR A 144 13.52 4.36 2.50
N THR A 145 12.40 4.08 1.78
CA THR A 145 11.34 5.07 1.57
C THR A 145 9.92 4.50 1.70
N PRO A 146 8.94 5.32 2.15
CA PRO A 146 7.56 4.87 2.32
C PRO A 146 6.71 4.92 1.04
N VAL A 147 7.29 5.29 -0.13
CA VAL A 147 6.49 5.66 -1.32
C VAL A 147 6.37 4.56 -2.34
N ASP A 148 7.12 3.46 -2.20
CA ASP A 148 7.07 2.36 -3.17
C ASP A 148 5.71 1.65 -3.15
N PRO A 149 5.01 1.50 -4.31
CA PRO A 149 3.69 0.90 -4.35
C PRO A 149 3.72 -0.63 -4.31
N VAL A 150 4.88 -1.27 -4.55
CA VAL A 150 5.04 -2.74 -4.56
C VAL A 150 5.22 -3.28 -3.16
N ALA A 151 6.15 -2.69 -2.38
CA ALA A 151 6.47 -3.12 -1.03
C ALA A 151 6.99 -1.94 -0.17
N GLY A 152 7.33 -2.19 1.10
CA GLY A 152 8.01 -1.23 1.98
C GLY A 152 7.10 -0.39 2.86
N ASN A 153 5.79 -0.38 2.67
CA ASN A 153 4.85 0.36 3.50
C ASN A 153 3.51 -0.37 3.66
N PRO A 154 2.68 -0.05 4.68
CA PRO A 154 1.40 -0.71 4.94
C PRO A 154 0.36 -0.59 3.81
N ASN A 155 0.50 0.37 2.90
CA ASN A 155 -0.40 0.55 1.76
C ASN A 155 0.15 -0.04 0.44
N SER A 156 1.36 -0.59 0.44
CA SER A 156 1.93 -1.30 -0.72
C SER A 156 1.12 -2.56 -1.04
N LEU A 157 1.24 -3.03 -2.29
CA LEU A 157 0.58 -4.27 -2.73
C LEU A 157 0.93 -5.44 -1.81
N MET A 158 2.21 -5.61 -1.42
CA MET A 158 2.66 -6.67 -0.51
C MET A 158 1.89 -6.66 0.82
N SER A 159 1.79 -5.51 1.48
CA SER A 159 1.09 -5.38 2.76
C SER A 159 -0.43 -5.57 2.61
N GLN A 160 -1.00 -5.02 1.54
CA GLN A 160 -2.44 -5.14 1.27
C GLN A 160 -2.86 -6.59 1.00
N MET A 161 -2.05 -7.38 0.29
CA MET A 161 -2.32 -8.79 0.02
C MET A 161 -2.48 -9.58 1.33
N GLY A 162 -1.51 -9.48 2.25
CA GLY A 162 -1.61 -10.15 3.55
C GLY A 162 -2.71 -9.58 4.45
N ALA A 163 -2.94 -8.25 4.42
CA ALA A 163 -4.04 -7.65 5.16
C ALA A 163 -5.43 -8.13 4.67
N SER A 164 -5.60 -8.30 3.36
CA SER A 164 -6.82 -8.87 2.78
C SER A 164 -7.06 -10.31 3.25
N ASP A 165 -6.04 -11.17 3.18
CA ASP A 165 -6.15 -12.56 3.63
C ASP A 165 -6.56 -12.65 5.11
N PHE A 166 -5.93 -11.84 5.97
CA PHE A 166 -6.26 -11.78 7.39
C PHE A 166 -7.69 -11.27 7.63
N ASN A 167 -8.10 -10.21 6.95
CA ASN A 167 -9.43 -9.61 7.10
C ASN A 167 -10.54 -10.58 6.68
N VAL A 168 -10.36 -11.27 5.56
CA VAL A 168 -11.33 -12.27 5.07
C VAL A 168 -11.39 -13.45 6.03
N ALA A 169 -10.25 -13.92 6.55
CA ALA A 169 -10.18 -15.05 7.48
C ALA A 169 -10.87 -14.75 8.81
N THR A 170 -10.76 -13.51 9.32
CA THR A 170 -11.33 -13.10 10.61
C THR A 170 -12.77 -12.61 10.51
N GLY A 171 -13.30 -12.40 9.31
CA GLY A 171 -14.57 -11.70 9.10
C GLY A 171 -14.48 -10.22 9.51
N GLY A 172 -13.25 -9.67 9.54
CA GLY A 172 -12.95 -8.27 9.77
C GLY A 172 -13.15 -7.42 8.52
N GLY A 173 -12.87 -6.13 8.65
CA GLY A 173 -12.86 -5.23 7.51
C GLY A 173 -14.24 -4.98 6.89
N PHE A 174 -14.43 -5.44 5.66
CA PHE A 174 -15.59 -5.08 4.84
C PHE A 174 -16.76 -6.06 4.93
N THR A 175 -16.53 -7.27 5.45
CA THR A 175 -17.56 -8.30 5.56
C THR A 175 -18.63 -7.90 6.57
N ALA A 176 -19.79 -7.44 6.13
CA ALA A 176 -20.87 -7.02 7.02
C ALA A 176 -21.75 -8.19 7.52
N GLY A 177 -21.83 -9.28 6.78
CA GLY A 177 -22.50 -10.50 7.19
C GLY A 177 -21.66 -11.30 8.17
N GLY A 178 -22.25 -11.76 9.28
CA GLY A 178 -21.61 -12.68 10.22
C GLY A 178 -21.11 -13.94 9.52
N ARG A 179 -20.34 -14.77 10.23
CA ARG A 179 -19.91 -16.10 9.78
C ARG A 179 -21.10 -17.05 9.70
N SER A 180 -21.95 -16.90 8.70
CA SER A 180 -23.04 -17.83 8.46
C SER A 180 -22.48 -19.08 7.77
N ASP A 181 -22.46 -20.19 8.48
CA ASP A 181 -21.98 -21.50 7.99
C ASP A 181 -23.10 -22.31 7.30
N VAL A 182 -24.03 -21.64 6.62
CA VAL A 182 -25.12 -22.29 5.89
C VAL A 182 -24.53 -23.02 4.68
N ALA A 183 -24.64 -24.34 4.66
CA ALA A 183 -24.25 -25.17 3.53
C ALA A 183 -25.08 -24.81 2.27
N GLY A 184 -24.39 -24.72 1.12
CA GLY A 184 -25.01 -24.39 -0.16
C GLY A 184 -25.35 -22.92 -0.37
N GLY A 185 -25.03 -22.03 0.59
CA GLY A 185 -25.24 -20.58 0.48
C GLY A 185 -24.05 -19.83 -0.11
N GLY A 186 -24.27 -19.09 -1.21
CA GLY A 186 -23.33 -18.09 -1.72
C GLY A 186 -23.52 -16.75 -1.03
N ARG A 187 -22.45 -16.01 -0.84
CA ARG A 187 -22.46 -14.65 -0.28
C ARG A 187 -21.48 -13.77 -1.04
N PHE A 188 -21.92 -12.59 -1.40
CA PHE A 188 -21.11 -11.58 -2.06
C PHE A 188 -20.87 -10.39 -1.10
N ASP A 189 -19.62 -9.98 -0.96
CA ASP A 189 -19.21 -8.85 -0.13
C ASP A 189 -18.67 -7.73 -1.03
N LEU A 190 -19.12 -6.50 -0.78
CA LEU A 190 -18.69 -5.28 -1.46
C LEU A 190 -18.37 -4.21 -0.42
N GLY A 191 -17.34 -3.43 -0.64
CA GLY A 191 -17.03 -2.35 0.28
C GLY A 191 -16.36 -1.16 -0.39
N ALA A 192 -16.05 -0.16 0.44
CA ALA A 192 -15.20 0.97 0.10
C ALA A 192 -14.34 1.33 1.32
N ARG A 193 -13.08 1.63 1.08
CA ARG A 193 -12.14 2.12 2.11
C ARG A 193 -11.49 3.39 1.61
N PHE A 194 -11.42 4.39 2.49
CA PHE A 194 -10.74 5.66 2.28
C PHE A 194 -9.74 5.85 3.40
N GLY A 195 -8.49 6.14 3.06
CA GLY A 195 -7.44 6.35 4.06
C GLY A 195 -6.52 7.50 3.69
N ARG A 196 -5.93 8.13 4.73
CA ARG A 196 -4.86 9.11 4.59
C ARG A 196 -3.74 8.74 5.54
N TYR A 197 -2.52 8.70 5.00
CA TYR A 197 -1.32 8.27 5.70
C TYR A 197 -0.19 9.25 5.44
N THR A 198 0.74 9.35 6.39
CA THR A 198 1.92 10.18 6.27
C THR A 198 3.15 9.45 6.83
N ALA A 199 4.29 9.62 6.17
CA ALA A 199 5.61 9.17 6.63
C ALA A 199 6.69 9.96 5.89
N ASP A 200 7.76 10.36 6.58
CA ASP A 200 8.92 11.06 6.02
C ASP A 200 8.57 12.29 5.15
N GLY A 201 7.51 13.02 5.51
CA GLY A 201 7.04 14.19 4.76
C GLY A 201 6.21 13.86 3.51
N PHE A 202 6.00 12.58 3.17
CA PHE A 202 5.11 12.16 2.10
C PHE A 202 3.69 11.94 2.62
N ASP A 203 2.70 12.45 1.87
CA ASP A 203 1.28 12.22 2.12
C ASP A 203 0.73 11.21 1.11
N THR A 204 0.03 10.18 1.59
CA THR A 204 -0.60 9.14 0.76
C THR A 204 -2.09 9.07 1.05
N ASN A 205 -2.91 9.21 0.01
CA ASN A 205 -4.33 8.91 0.04
C ASN A 205 -4.58 7.54 -0.60
N VAL A 206 -5.46 6.76 0.03
CA VAL A 206 -5.76 5.37 -0.38
C VAL A 206 -7.25 5.21 -0.59
N TYR A 207 -7.63 4.63 -1.71
CA TYR A 207 -9.00 4.29 -2.07
C TYR A 207 -9.03 2.81 -2.45
N THR A 208 -9.74 1.98 -1.68
CA THR A 208 -9.84 0.55 -1.97
C THR A 208 -11.29 0.16 -2.18
N LEU A 209 -11.54 -0.62 -3.22
CA LEU A 209 -12.79 -1.31 -3.52
C LEU A 209 -12.57 -2.82 -3.26
N PRO A 210 -12.88 -3.33 -2.07
CA PRO A 210 -12.82 -4.76 -1.79
C PRO A 210 -14.05 -5.45 -2.38
N LEU A 211 -13.81 -6.56 -3.07
CA LEU A 211 -14.81 -7.44 -3.65
C LEU A 211 -14.56 -8.83 -3.10
N GLY A 212 -15.59 -9.49 -2.58
CA GLY A 212 -15.47 -10.83 -2.02
C GLY A 212 -16.64 -11.72 -2.42
N TYR A 213 -16.36 -13.01 -2.55
CA TYR A 213 -17.38 -14.05 -2.69
C TYR A 213 -17.03 -15.23 -1.79
N SER A 214 -18.01 -15.78 -1.13
CA SER A 214 -17.82 -17.01 -0.36
C SER A 214 -18.98 -17.98 -0.55
N TYR A 215 -18.65 -19.28 -0.54
CA TYR A 215 -19.62 -20.37 -0.75
C TYR A 215 -19.46 -21.45 0.32
N GLY A 216 -20.54 -21.76 1.01
CA GLY A 216 -20.59 -22.82 2.03
C GLY A 216 -20.62 -24.22 1.39
N LEU A 217 -19.68 -25.08 1.82
CA LEU A 217 -19.63 -26.50 1.40
C LEU A 217 -20.36 -27.39 2.41
N ASN A 218 -20.79 -28.59 1.96
CA ASN A 218 -21.63 -29.51 2.74
C ASN A 218 -20.98 -30.05 4.04
N ASN A 219 -19.66 -29.91 4.20
CA ASN A 219 -18.87 -30.38 5.34
C ASN A 219 -18.53 -29.29 6.34
N GLY A 220 -19.20 -28.14 6.31
CA GLY A 220 -18.95 -26.98 7.17
C GLY A 220 -17.76 -26.13 6.71
N MET A 221 -17.06 -26.53 5.66
CA MET A 221 -16.03 -25.69 5.04
C MET A 221 -16.66 -24.56 4.24
N ARG A 222 -15.85 -23.51 3.96
CA ARG A 222 -16.27 -22.40 3.13
C ARG A 222 -15.17 -22.03 2.14
N LEU A 223 -15.49 -22.06 0.85
CA LEU A 223 -14.65 -21.49 -0.21
C LEU A 223 -14.72 -19.96 -0.13
N ILE A 224 -13.59 -19.29 -0.30
CA ILE A 224 -13.45 -17.83 -0.24
C ILE A 224 -12.73 -17.39 -1.50
N ILE A 225 -13.24 -16.34 -2.14
CA ILE A 225 -12.59 -15.62 -3.24
C ILE A 225 -12.65 -14.15 -2.88
N ASP A 226 -11.52 -13.45 -2.98
CA ASP A 226 -11.39 -12.04 -2.63
C ASP A 226 -10.55 -11.30 -3.66
N ALA A 227 -11.01 -10.14 -4.13
CA ALA A 227 -10.42 -9.40 -5.23
C ALA A 227 -10.45 -7.88 -4.98
N PRO A 228 -9.60 -7.32 -4.08
CA PRO A 228 -9.53 -5.89 -3.84
C PRO A 228 -8.86 -5.17 -5.01
N LEU A 229 -9.39 -3.97 -5.33
CA LEU A 229 -8.78 -3.00 -6.23
C LEU A 229 -8.41 -1.75 -5.43
N THR A 230 -7.22 -1.21 -5.63
CA THR A 230 -6.75 -0.04 -4.87
C THR A 230 -6.13 1.00 -5.78
N LEU A 231 -6.47 2.26 -5.52
CA LEU A 231 -5.83 3.46 -6.03
C LEU A 231 -5.09 4.13 -4.88
N LEU A 232 -3.79 4.36 -5.04
CA LEU A 232 -3.00 5.20 -4.15
C LEU A 232 -2.66 6.51 -4.86
N SER A 233 -2.62 7.60 -4.08
CA SER A 233 -2.08 8.89 -4.54
C SER A 233 -1.07 9.39 -3.50
N THR A 234 0.22 9.33 -3.84
CA THR A 234 1.33 9.76 -2.97
C THR A 234 1.94 11.02 -3.53
N SER A 235 1.87 12.13 -2.78
CA SER A 235 2.33 13.46 -3.22
C SER A 235 1.82 13.84 -4.63
N GLY A 236 0.65 13.33 -5.03
CA GLY A 236 0.05 13.58 -6.35
C GLY A 236 0.32 12.51 -7.41
N ALA A 237 1.37 11.69 -7.28
CA ALA A 237 1.58 10.54 -8.16
C ALA A 237 0.58 9.42 -7.86
N GLN A 238 0.07 8.77 -8.89
CA GLN A 238 -0.95 7.74 -8.79
C GLN A 238 -0.36 6.35 -9.02
N SER A 239 -0.84 5.37 -8.26
CA SER A 239 -0.57 3.95 -8.51
C SER A 239 -1.84 3.14 -8.37
N TYR A 240 -1.98 2.14 -9.24
CA TYR A 240 -3.14 1.26 -9.33
C TYR A 240 -2.69 -0.16 -8.99
N SER A 241 -3.38 -0.80 -8.07
CA SER A 241 -3.10 -2.18 -7.70
C SER A 241 -4.36 -3.02 -7.61
N GLY A 242 -4.19 -4.31 -7.85
CA GLY A 242 -5.26 -5.30 -7.67
C GLY A 242 -4.67 -6.66 -7.38
N SER A 243 -5.44 -7.47 -6.67
CA SER A 243 -5.05 -8.87 -6.39
C SER A 243 -6.27 -9.77 -6.37
N VAL A 244 -6.06 -11.07 -6.58
CA VAL A 244 -7.10 -12.09 -6.42
C VAL A 244 -6.57 -13.15 -5.47
N GLY A 245 -7.35 -13.43 -4.41
CA GLY A 245 -7.10 -14.47 -3.42
C GLY A 245 -8.14 -15.56 -3.45
N VAL A 246 -7.72 -16.80 -3.26
CA VAL A 246 -8.58 -17.97 -3.09
C VAL A 246 -8.18 -18.70 -1.82
N GLY A 247 -9.15 -19.02 -0.99
CA GLY A 247 -8.92 -19.69 0.29
C GLY A 247 -10.03 -20.64 0.67
N LEU A 248 -9.77 -21.43 1.69
CA LEU A 248 -10.69 -22.39 2.24
C LEU A 248 -10.74 -22.24 3.76
N ARG A 249 -11.91 -21.89 4.33
CA ARG A 249 -12.12 -21.95 5.77
C ARG A 249 -12.45 -23.39 6.17
N ILE A 250 -11.61 -23.95 7.03
CA ILE A 250 -11.72 -25.33 7.51
C ILE A 250 -12.01 -25.28 9.01
N PRO A 251 -13.23 -25.63 9.44
CA PRO A 251 -13.53 -25.74 10.87
C PRO A 251 -12.76 -26.93 11.47
N ILE A 252 -12.15 -26.70 12.62
CA ILE A 252 -11.42 -27.74 13.33
C ILE A 252 -12.35 -28.39 14.36
N SER A 253 -12.77 -29.63 14.08
CA SER A 253 -13.65 -30.42 14.92
C SER A 253 -12.81 -31.20 15.93
N VAL A 254 -12.32 -30.51 16.95
CA VAL A 254 -11.76 -31.13 18.16
C VAL A 254 -12.79 -30.99 19.28
N ASN A 255 -12.66 -31.76 20.37
CA ASN A 255 -13.57 -31.69 21.53
C ASN A 255 -13.38 -30.34 22.27
N LEU A 256 -13.82 -29.24 21.63
CA LEU A 256 -13.85 -27.92 22.21
C LEU A 256 -15.17 -27.69 22.94
N PRO A 257 -15.18 -26.89 24.03
CA PRO A 257 -16.41 -26.39 24.61
C PRO A 257 -17.28 -25.68 23.55
N GLU A 258 -18.59 -25.75 23.68
CA GLU A 258 -19.53 -25.09 22.76
C GLU A 258 -19.32 -23.56 22.64
N SER A 259 -18.69 -22.96 23.66
CA SER A 259 -18.31 -21.55 23.67
C SER A 259 -17.11 -21.25 22.77
N LEU A 260 -16.36 -22.25 22.32
CA LEU A 260 -15.18 -22.09 21.47
C LEU A 260 -15.43 -22.61 20.05
N SER A 261 -14.98 -21.91 19.06
CA SER A 261 -14.89 -22.42 17.68
C SER A 261 -13.54 -22.05 17.07
N TRP A 262 -12.91 -23.01 16.42
CA TRP A 262 -11.59 -22.84 15.82
C TRP A 262 -11.64 -23.17 14.33
N ALA A 263 -10.93 -22.40 13.53
CA ALA A 263 -10.79 -22.66 12.10
C ALA A 263 -9.38 -22.35 11.62
N LEU A 264 -8.94 -23.11 10.63
CA LEU A 264 -7.75 -22.82 9.83
C LEU A 264 -8.17 -22.33 8.45
N ILE A 265 -7.47 -21.31 7.95
CA ILE A 265 -7.80 -20.68 6.68
C ILE A 265 -6.52 -20.55 5.84
N PRO A 266 -6.14 -21.59 5.06
CA PRO A 266 -5.14 -21.46 4.02
C PRO A 266 -5.67 -20.58 2.86
N MET A 267 -4.81 -19.69 2.35
CA MET A 267 -5.11 -18.87 1.19
C MET A 267 -3.90 -18.77 0.27
N MET A 268 -4.16 -18.60 -1.02
CA MET A 268 -3.18 -18.22 -2.04
C MET A 268 -3.69 -16.98 -2.75
N ARG A 269 -2.78 -16.06 -3.07
CA ARG A 269 -3.11 -14.80 -3.71
C ARG A 269 -2.06 -14.41 -4.73
N ALA A 270 -2.49 -13.78 -5.83
CA ALA A 270 -1.61 -13.13 -6.79
C ALA A 270 -2.14 -11.72 -7.08
N GLY A 271 -1.24 -10.79 -7.36
CA GLY A 271 -1.61 -9.41 -7.64
C GLY A 271 -0.53 -8.64 -8.39
N GLY A 272 -0.91 -7.45 -8.85
CA GLY A 272 -0.03 -6.55 -9.57
C GLY A 272 -0.29 -5.09 -9.19
N VAL A 273 0.73 -4.26 -9.40
CA VAL A 273 0.66 -2.81 -9.20
C VAL A 273 1.49 -2.10 -10.25
N GLY A 274 1.02 -0.92 -10.67
CA GLY A 274 1.73 -0.05 -11.59
C GLY A 274 1.52 1.43 -11.29
N SER A 275 2.56 2.23 -11.53
CA SER A 275 2.56 3.69 -11.49
C SER A 275 3.50 4.22 -12.56
N VAL A 276 2.96 4.99 -13.48
CA VAL A 276 3.76 5.66 -14.53
C VAL A 276 4.58 6.79 -13.91
N GLU A 277 3.96 7.56 -13.01
CA GLU A 277 4.58 8.72 -12.37
C GLU A 277 5.76 8.31 -11.47
N LEU A 278 5.64 7.19 -10.76
CA LEU A 278 6.74 6.64 -9.95
C LEU A 278 7.76 5.85 -10.76
N GLY A 279 7.46 5.50 -12.02
CA GLY A 279 8.27 4.56 -12.78
C GLY A 279 8.36 3.19 -12.08
N ALA A 280 7.24 2.71 -11.54
CA ALA A 280 7.19 1.48 -10.74
C ALA A 280 6.13 0.53 -11.29
N VAL A 281 6.49 -0.75 -11.42
CA VAL A 281 5.59 -1.84 -11.76
C VAL A 281 6.07 -3.11 -11.08
N GLY A 282 5.15 -3.90 -10.55
CA GLY A 282 5.51 -5.16 -9.91
C GLY A 282 4.33 -6.12 -9.82
N GLY A 283 4.66 -7.40 -9.80
CA GLY A 283 3.74 -8.48 -9.50
C GLY A 283 4.17 -9.21 -8.24
N LEU A 284 3.22 -9.77 -7.49
CA LEU A 284 3.48 -10.58 -6.31
C LEU A 284 2.55 -11.79 -6.27
N TRP A 285 3.04 -12.86 -5.66
CA TRP A 285 2.20 -13.94 -5.16
C TRP A 285 2.41 -14.13 -3.65
N SER A 286 1.43 -14.69 -2.98
CA SER A 286 1.52 -15.04 -1.56
C SER A 286 0.80 -16.35 -1.26
N ALA A 287 1.28 -17.03 -0.20
CA ALA A 287 0.60 -18.13 0.43
C ALA A 287 0.51 -17.85 1.94
N SER A 288 -0.68 -17.91 2.50
CA SER A 288 -0.93 -17.61 3.90
C SER A 288 -1.71 -18.73 4.60
N LEU A 289 -1.50 -18.83 5.90
CA LEU A 289 -2.30 -19.66 6.80
C LEU A 289 -2.72 -18.83 7.99
N THR A 290 -4.03 -18.69 8.17
CA THR A 290 -4.62 -18.01 9.34
C THR A 290 -5.26 -19.04 10.27
N SER A 291 -4.97 -18.93 11.57
CA SER A 291 -5.69 -19.60 12.65
C SER A 291 -6.64 -18.60 13.30
N ALA A 292 -7.93 -18.90 13.35
CA ALA A 292 -8.94 -18.04 13.97
C ALA A 292 -9.72 -18.81 15.04
N LEU A 293 -9.56 -18.37 16.29
CA LEU A 293 -10.23 -18.90 17.47
C LEU A 293 -11.27 -17.90 17.97
N ASP A 294 -12.53 -18.30 18.00
CA ASP A 294 -13.63 -17.50 18.52
C ASP A 294 -14.06 -18.06 19.90
N TRP A 295 -14.13 -17.16 20.87
CA TRP A 295 -14.64 -17.44 22.20
C TRP A 295 -15.91 -16.63 22.48
N ARG A 296 -17.05 -17.31 22.61
CA ARG A 296 -18.31 -16.74 23.08
C ARG A 296 -18.29 -16.67 24.61
N ALA A 297 -17.85 -15.55 25.16
CA ALA A 297 -17.68 -15.38 26.62
C ALA A 297 -19.03 -15.31 27.37
N ARG A 298 -20.02 -14.70 26.72
CA ARG A 298 -21.40 -14.60 27.17
C ARG A 298 -22.34 -14.32 26.02
N GLU A 299 -23.62 -14.35 26.21
CA GLU A 299 -24.60 -14.00 25.19
C GLU A 299 -24.28 -12.60 24.62
N GLY A 300 -24.16 -12.53 23.31
CA GLY A 300 -23.87 -11.29 22.58
C GLY A 300 -22.42 -10.79 22.65
N THR A 301 -21.50 -11.48 23.37
CA THR A 301 -20.08 -11.10 23.46
C THR A 301 -19.20 -12.20 22.86
N THR A 302 -18.39 -11.84 21.86
CA THR A 302 -17.43 -12.77 21.23
C THR A 302 -16.06 -12.12 21.17
N PHE A 303 -15.03 -12.87 21.55
CA PHE A 303 -13.63 -12.53 21.33
C PHE A 303 -13.07 -13.42 20.21
N THR A 304 -12.41 -12.83 19.24
CA THR A 304 -11.69 -13.56 18.18
C THR A 304 -10.20 -13.32 18.37
N LEU A 305 -9.42 -14.38 18.56
CA LEU A 305 -7.97 -14.36 18.47
C LEU A 305 -7.57 -14.94 17.11
N ALA A 306 -6.81 -14.18 16.34
CA ALA A 306 -6.36 -14.61 15.04
C ALA A 306 -4.84 -14.44 14.88
N ASN A 307 -4.19 -15.46 14.31
CA ASN A 307 -2.77 -15.46 14.03
C ASN A 307 -2.58 -15.90 12.58
N MET A 308 -1.80 -15.18 11.81
CA MET A 308 -1.48 -15.48 10.41
C MET A 308 0.01 -15.46 10.16
N ALA A 309 0.48 -16.43 9.41
CA ALA A 309 1.77 -16.40 8.75
C ALA A 309 1.57 -16.43 7.23
N SER A 310 2.32 -15.62 6.52
CA SER A 310 2.26 -15.54 5.05
C SER A 310 3.67 -15.43 4.48
N ARG A 311 3.94 -16.13 3.37
CA ARG A 311 5.08 -15.91 2.48
C ARG A 311 4.61 -15.04 1.32
N LEU A 312 5.36 -13.99 1.01
CA LEU A 312 5.10 -13.07 -0.09
C LEU A 312 6.38 -12.96 -0.93
N GLU A 313 6.23 -13.07 -2.24
CA GLU A 313 7.35 -13.08 -3.16
C GLU A 313 7.01 -12.27 -4.42
N THR A 314 7.94 -11.41 -4.83
CA THR A 314 7.77 -10.63 -6.05
C THR A 314 8.03 -11.49 -7.28
N MET A 315 7.28 -11.21 -8.34
CA MET A 315 7.43 -11.83 -9.66
C MET A 315 8.05 -10.81 -10.62
N SER A 316 8.87 -11.28 -11.53
CA SER A 316 9.34 -10.45 -12.65
C SER A 316 8.16 -10.11 -13.56
N VAL A 317 8.06 -8.83 -13.93
CA VAL A 317 7.06 -8.32 -14.87
C VAL A 317 7.78 -7.87 -16.13
N THR A 318 7.35 -8.32 -17.29
CA THR A 318 7.90 -7.90 -18.58
C THR A 318 7.01 -6.81 -19.18
N ILE A 319 7.61 -5.66 -19.50
CA ILE A 319 6.96 -4.57 -20.22
C ILE A 319 7.73 -4.34 -21.51
N SER A 320 7.08 -4.56 -22.66
CA SER A 320 7.75 -4.60 -23.96
C SER A 320 8.91 -5.60 -23.92
N ASP A 321 10.15 -5.17 -24.13
CA ASP A 321 11.35 -6.00 -24.18
C ASP A 321 12.14 -6.01 -22.84
N PHE A 322 11.62 -5.33 -21.79
CA PHE A 322 12.34 -5.16 -20.52
C PHE A 322 11.67 -5.91 -19.38
N GLY A 323 12.48 -6.67 -18.63
CA GLY A 323 12.07 -7.33 -17.40
C GLY A 323 12.35 -6.45 -16.17
N ILE A 324 11.31 -6.15 -15.39
CA ILE A 324 11.42 -5.44 -14.11
C ILE A 324 11.21 -6.45 -12.98
N SER A 325 12.14 -6.52 -12.04
CA SER A 325 12.05 -7.36 -10.87
C SER A 325 12.49 -6.62 -9.61
N TYR A 326 11.72 -6.79 -8.55
CA TYR A 326 12.11 -6.34 -7.21
C TYR A 326 12.95 -7.38 -6.47
N ASP A 327 12.82 -8.66 -6.85
CA ASP A 327 13.55 -9.79 -6.25
C ASP A 327 13.45 -9.79 -4.71
N LEU A 328 12.22 -9.67 -4.17
CA LEU A 328 11.94 -9.66 -2.74
C LEU A 328 11.26 -10.95 -2.32
N THR A 329 11.71 -11.48 -1.17
CA THR A 329 11.03 -12.57 -0.45
C THR A 329 10.86 -12.15 1.01
N ASN A 330 9.59 -12.01 1.43
CA ASN A 330 9.25 -11.62 2.79
C ASN A 330 8.27 -12.60 3.42
N TYR A 331 8.32 -12.68 4.74
CA TYR A 331 7.34 -13.36 5.57
C TYR A 331 6.61 -12.31 6.42
N MET A 332 5.28 -12.39 6.42
CA MET A 332 4.43 -11.52 7.21
C MET A 332 3.77 -12.33 8.32
N PHE A 333 3.82 -11.81 9.53
CA PHE A 333 3.11 -12.34 10.68
C PHE A 333 2.10 -11.29 11.15
N ARG A 334 0.81 -11.68 11.23
CA ARG A 334 -0.25 -10.79 11.74
C ARG A 334 -0.93 -11.47 12.92
N ASN A 335 -1.06 -10.72 14.02
CA ASN A 335 -1.71 -11.18 15.24
C ASN A 335 -2.79 -10.17 15.60
N GLY A 336 -4.02 -10.64 15.76
CA GLY A 336 -5.16 -9.76 16.02
C GLY A 336 -6.07 -10.27 17.11
N LEU A 337 -6.57 -9.32 17.90
CA LEU A 337 -7.64 -9.52 18.85
C LEU A 337 -8.83 -8.66 18.45
N ILE A 338 -10.00 -9.28 18.33
CA ILE A 338 -11.26 -8.60 17.99
C ILE A 338 -12.27 -8.92 19.09
N ALA A 339 -12.83 -7.88 19.69
CA ALA A 339 -13.93 -7.99 20.66
C ALA A 339 -15.21 -7.47 20.03
N THR A 340 -16.22 -8.32 19.92
CA THR A 340 -17.53 -7.97 19.36
C THR A 340 -18.59 -8.07 20.44
N GLN A 341 -19.43 -7.04 20.55
CA GLN A 341 -20.55 -6.96 21.49
C GLN A 341 -21.85 -6.63 20.76
N ARG A 342 -22.91 -7.41 21.02
CA ARG A 342 -24.26 -7.00 20.63
C ARG A 342 -24.67 -5.79 21.46
N LEU A 343 -25.05 -4.68 20.82
CA LEU A 343 -25.43 -3.43 21.46
C LEU A 343 -26.94 -3.30 21.68
N GLY A 344 -27.74 -4.17 21.04
CA GLY A 344 -29.19 -4.11 21.06
C GLY A 344 -29.77 -3.77 19.71
N GLU A 345 -30.93 -3.08 19.71
CA GLU A 345 -31.64 -2.68 18.50
C GLU A 345 -31.66 -1.17 18.35
N LEU A 346 -31.41 -0.69 17.14
CA LEU A 346 -31.56 0.71 16.74
C LEU A 346 -32.48 0.79 15.53
N ALA A 347 -33.61 1.48 15.67
CA ALA A 347 -34.64 1.61 14.62
C ALA A 347 -35.13 0.24 14.07
N GLY A 348 -35.35 -0.74 14.98
CA GLY A 348 -35.79 -2.10 14.64
C GLY A 348 -34.70 -2.98 14.00
N ARG A 349 -33.42 -2.62 14.13
CA ARG A 349 -32.28 -3.35 13.57
C ARG A 349 -31.33 -3.81 14.65
N GLN A 350 -30.87 -5.05 14.58
CA GLN A 350 -29.82 -5.55 15.43
C GLN A 350 -28.51 -4.80 15.15
N VAL A 351 -27.91 -4.26 16.17
CA VAL A 351 -26.62 -3.53 16.09
C VAL A 351 -25.58 -4.23 16.94
N SER A 352 -24.41 -4.46 16.36
CA SER A 352 -23.23 -4.90 17.09
C SER A 352 -22.07 -3.93 16.87
N GLY A 353 -21.26 -3.76 17.91
CA GLY A 353 -20.02 -3.01 17.89
C GLY A 353 -18.85 -3.96 18.01
N SER A 354 -17.77 -3.68 17.30
CA SER A 354 -16.51 -4.41 17.43
C SER A 354 -15.36 -3.44 17.62
N LEU A 355 -14.40 -3.81 18.48
CA LEU A 355 -13.10 -3.16 18.61
C LEU A 355 -12.03 -4.17 18.26
N PHE A 356 -10.93 -3.70 17.64
CA PHE A 356 -9.83 -4.59 17.28
C PHE A 356 -8.47 -3.91 17.46
N ALA A 357 -7.47 -4.76 17.67
CA ALA A 357 -6.06 -4.42 17.60
C ALA A 357 -5.35 -5.51 16.80
N VAL A 358 -4.51 -5.11 15.84
CA VAL A 358 -3.73 -6.02 15.00
C VAL A 358 -2.29 -5.56 14.97
N ASP A 359 -1.34 -6.46 15.29
CA ASP A 359 0.10 -6.26 15.11
C ASP A 359 0.56 -6.99 13.85
N THR A 360 1.34 -6.31 13.02
CA THR A 360 1.90 -6.85 11.78
C THR A 360 3.40 -6.70 11.80
N ARG A 361 4.12 -7.78 11.45
CA ARG A 361 5.58 -7.80 11.37
C ARG A 361 6.05 -8.51 10.14
N PHE A 362 7.09 -7.98 9.52
CA PHE A 362 7.77 -8.57 8.38
C PHE A 362 9.17 -9.05 8.75
N THR A 363 9.60 -10.13 8.10
CA THR A 363 10.97 -10.63 8.09
C THR A 363 11.34 -11.01 6.66
N GLY A 364 12.63 -11.14 6.35
CA GLY A 364 13.14 -11.40 5.00
C GLY A 364 13.89 -10.19 4.47
N ASP A 365 13.62 -9.80 3.23
CA ASP A 365 14.22 -8.61 2.62
C ASP A 365 13.84 -7.33 3.38
N ASP A 366 14.71 -6.32 3.32
CA ASP A 366 14.52 -5.08 4.04
C ASP A 366 13.35 -4.26 3.50
N LEU A 367 12.51 -3.74 4.41
CA LEU A 367 11.36 -2.89 4.14
C LEU A 367 11.47 -1.62 4.99
N TYR A 368 10.99 -0.48 4.47
CA TYR A 368 10.96 0.77 5.22
C TYR A 368 10.12 0.67 6.50
N VAL A 369 8.94 0.05 6.42
CA VAL A 369 8.09 -0.29 7.58
C VAL A 369 8.09 -1.80 7.77
N LYS A 370 8.85 -2.30 8.74
CA LYS A 370 8.93 -3.74 9.11
C LYS A 370 7.86 -4.14 10.11
N ALA A 371 7.38 -3.19 10.90
CA ALA A 371 6.32 -3.45 11.87
C ALA A 371 5.32 -2.28 11.91
N TYR A 372 4.03 -2.63 12.04
CA TYR A 372 2.98 -1.65 12.24
C TYR A 372 1.79 -2.24 13.02
N GLN A 373 1.05 -1.38 13.68
CA GLN A 373 -0.15 -1.71 14.43
C GLN A 373 -1.36 -0.99 13.87
N GLU A 374 -2.49 -1.67 13.91
CA GLU A 374 -3.80 -1.17 13.53
C GLU A 374 -4.75 -1.28 14.72
N TYR A 375 -5.39 -0.17 15.06
CA TYR A 375 -6.41 -0.08 16.10
C TYR A 375 -7.67 0.48 15.51
N GLY A 376 -8.79 -0.14 15.76
CA GLY A 376 -10.02 0.35 15.17
C GLY A 376 -11.27 -0.26 15.75
N GLY A 377 -12.38 0.14 15.13
CA GLY A 377 -13.68 -0.41 15.47
C GLY A 377 -14.64 -0.29 14.30
N TYR A 378 -15.73 -1.06 14.41
CA TYR A 378 -16.81 -0.98 13.45
C TYR A 378 -18.17 -1.25 14.11
N LEU A 379 -19.19 -0.65 13.52
CA LEU A 379 -20.59 -0.92 13.81
C LEU A 379 -21.17 -1.76 12.66
N THR A 380 -21.85 -2.83 13.01
CA THR A 380 -22.55 -3.69 12.04
C THR A 380 -24.04 -3.61 12.34
N PHE A 381 -24.82 -3.28 11.29
CA PHE A 381 -26.27 -3.27 11.29
C PHE A 381 -26.74 -4.57 10.63
N GLY A 382 -27.11 -5.56 11.46
CA GLY A 382 -27.35 -6.93 11.05
C GLY A 382 -28.64 -7.19 10.31
N ASP A 383 -29.68 -6.37 10.56
CA ASP A 383 -30.93 -6.45 9.80
C ASP A 383 -30.83 -5.66 8.51
N PRO A 384 -31.40 -6.18 7.43
CA PRO A 384 -31.11 -5.70 6.10
C PRO A 384 -31.58 -4.25 5.89
N VAL A 385 -30.65 -3.40 5.46
CA VAL A 385 -30.97 -2.16 4.78
C VAL A 385 -31.35 -2.51 3.33
N THR A 386 -32.39 -1.89 2.80
CA THR A 386 -32.73 -2.10 1.40
C THR A 386 -31.84 -1.21 0.54
N VAL A 387 -30.94 -1.82 -0.24
CA VAL A 387 -30.10 -1.16 -1.24
C VAL A 387 -30.47 -1.75 -2.60
N ALA A 388 -30.92 -0.92 -3.54
CA ALA A 388 -31.38 -1.35 -4.86
C ALA A 388 -32.42 -2.50 -4.82
N GLY A 389 -33.31 -2.49 -3.82
CA GLY A 389 -34.35 -3.52 -3.63
C GLY A 389 -33.90 -4.81 -2.91
N MET A 390 -32.60 -4.95 -2.60
CA MET A 390 -32.04 -6.06 -1.84
C MET A 390 -31.82 -5.65 -0.37
N ARG A 391 -32.08 -6.62 0.52
CA ARG A 391 -31.86 -6.45 1.96
C ARG A 391 -30.42 -6.82 2.30
N VAL A 392 -29.59 -5.86 2.71
CA VAL A 392 -28.15 -6.06 2.95
C VAL A 392 -27.73 -5.55 4.31
N PRO A 393 -26.96 -6.32 5.11
CA PRO A 393 -26.31 -5.80 6.29
C PRO A 393 -25.23 -4.79 5.89
N ILE A 394 -25.04 -3.76 6.73
CA ILE A 394 -24.08 -2.70 6.53
C ILE A 394 -23.07 -2.69 7.67
N ARG A 395 -21.79 -2.47 7.35
CA ARG A 395 -20.73 -2.24 8.29
C ARG A 395 -20.07 -0.89 8.06
N LEU A 396 -19.89 -0.12 9.12
CA LEU A 396 -19.17 1.14 9.14
C LEU A 396 -18.01 1.03 10.12
N GLY A 397 -16.81 1.43 9.75
CA GLY A 397 -15.65 1.32 10.60
C GLY A 397 -14.62 2.43 10.38
N ALA A 398 -13.72 2.54 11.37
CA ALA A 398 -12.55 3.41 11.29
C ALA A 398 -11.34 2.68 11.87
N THR A 399 -10.16 2.97 11.32
CA THR A 399 -8.89 2.38 11.74
C THR A 399 -7.83 3.46 11.84
N PHE A 400 -7.08 3.43 12.92
CA PHE A 400 -5.82 4.15 13.09
C PHE A 400 -4.67 3.17 12.87
N THR A 401 -3.68 3.55 12.07
CA THR A 401 -2.47 2.77 11.79
C THR A 401 -1.26 3.56 12.24
N GLN A 402 -0.32 2.89 12.92
CA GLN A 402 1.01 3.42 13.24
C GLN A 402 2.06 2.36 13.00
N GLY A 403 3.26 2.75 12.60
CA GLY A 403 4.35 1.83 12.29
C GLY A 403 5.73 2.46 12.44
N ASP A 404 6.74 1.68 12.07
CA ASP A 404 8.12 2.12 12.06
C ASP A 404 8.31 3.43 11.28
N ASN A 405 9.40 4.12 11.55
CA ASN A 405 9.81 5.34 10.86
C ASN A 405 8.74 6.44 10.84
N GLY A 406 7.90 6.50 11.88
CA GLY A 406 6.86 7.51 12.02
C GLY A 406 5.68 7.36 11.05
N TYR A 407 5.54 6.19 10.38
CA TYR A 407 4.38 5.89 9.55
C TYR A 407 3.09 5.93 10.39
N ARG A 408 2.11 6.69 9.95
CA ARG A 408 0.81 6.80 10.64
C ARG A 408 -0.29 7.23 9.70
N GLY A 409 -1.53 6.88 10.04
CA GLY A 409 -2.69 7.31 9.27
C GLY A 409 -4.01 6.82 9.81
N PHE A 410 -5.07 7.27 9.15
CA PHE A 410 -6.45 6.90 9.44
C PHE A 410 -7.15 6.41 8.19
N SER A 411 -8.06 5.44 8.36
CA SER A 411 -8.98 5.04 7.32
C SER A 411 -10.40 4.88 7.83
N ALA A 412 -11.36 5.13 6.93
CA ALA A 412 -12.77 4.83 7.12
C ALA A 412 -13.17 3.71 6.17
N ASN A 413 -14.04 2.83 6.63
CA ASN A 413 -14.48 1.63 5.90
C ASN A 413 -16.01 1.59 5.85
N LEU A 414 -16.54 1.21 4.69
CA LEU A 414 -17.96 0.89 4.46
C LEU A 414 -18.05 -0.48 3.82
N GLY A 415 -18.90 -1.36 4.33
CA GLY A 415 -19.07 -2.71 3.79
C GLY A 415 -20.53 -3.11 3.68
N PHE A 416 -20.83 -3.93 2.67
CA PHE A 416 -22.12 -4.53 2.37
C PHE A 416 -21.94 -6.02 2.11
N THR A 417 -22.94 -6.83 2.47
CA THR A 417 -22.98 -8.28 2.16
C THR A 417 -24.32 -8.61 1.53
N PHE A 418 -24.33 -9.36 0.44
CA PHE A 418 -25.50 -9.76 -0.35
C PHE A 418 -25.74 -11.26 -0.31
#